data_d1b04e9f94e53de3339d4a4c727b8033
#
_entry.id   d1b04e9f94e53de3339d4a4c727b8033
#
_cell.length_a   1.000
_cell.length_b   1.000
_cell.length_c   1.000
_cell.angle_alpha   90.00
_cell.angle_beta   90.00
_cell.angle_gamma   90.00
#
_symmetry.space_group_name_H-M   'P 1'
#
loop_
_entity.id
_entity.type
_entity.pdbx_description
1 polymer ?
#
loop_
_entity_poly.entity_id
_entity_poly.type
_entity_poly.pdbx_seq_one_letter_code
_entity_poly.pdbx_strand_id
1 'polypeptide(L)'
;MMTNSNKLFRWRDPYDTAGTEGLFAAAMGENAAFQAEGCPDYARILRQYGLDPGRLADLRDPAALPPLPTVYCKRHTLRSLPERKLLVRATSSGTGGVMSRVGLDAGTLGRGLSMSVRVARYHRLLSPTPCHYFILGYQPRRGNDTAFSKTGFAFTFFAPALSRTYALVWREGGYRLDLETMKRRLLARAEGPFPVRTIGFPAYTWLLLRELEREGVRLKLPKGSKVTMGGGWKQFEGQKVEKDELYRLAETVLGVGERDCVEFFGAVEQIGRASCRERV
;
A
#
# COMPACT_ATOMS: atom_id res chain seq x y z
N MET A 1 -18.54 5.76 -24.15
CA MET A 1 -19.18 5.06 -23.01
C MET A 1 -18.13 4.86 -21.93
N MET A 2 -18.45 5.02 -20.64
CA MET A 2 -17.47 4.81 -19.56
C MET A 2 -17.27 3.30 -19.36
N THR A 3 -16.01 2.82 -19.32
CA THR A 3 -15.67 1.41 -19.11
C THR A 3 -16.12 0.90 -17.74
N ASN A 4 -16.35 -0.41 -17.58
CA ASN A 4 -16.73 -1.01 -16.29
C ASN A 4 -15.63 -0.81 -15.25
N SER A 5 -14.36 -0.89 -15.64
CA SER A 5 -13.23 -0.55 -14.78
C SER A 5 -13.36 0.89 -14.26
N ASN A 6 -13.67 1.87 -15.09
CA ASN A 6 -13.82 3.26 -14.65
C ASN A 6 -15.04 3.45 -13.72
N LYS A 7 -16.15 2.72 -13.95
CA LYS A 7 -17.31 2.73 -13.04
C LYS A 7 -16.94 2.18 -11.68
N LEU A 8 -16.25 1.04 -11.65
CA LEU A 8 -15.79 0.39 -10.41
C LEU A 8 -14.85 1.33 -9.62
N PHE A 9 -13.84 1.92 -10.26
CA PHE A 9 -12.93 2.86 -9.61
C PHE A 9 -13.61 4.16 -9.14
N ARG A 10 -14.83 4.46 -9.56
CA ARG A 10 -15.62 5.60 -9.12
C ARG A 10 -16.77 5.23 -8.20
N TRP A 11 -16.93 3.95 -7.83
CA TRP A 11 -17.99 3.52 -6.91
C TRP A 11 -17.89 4.23 -5.57
N ARG A 12 -19.03 4.64 -5.01
CA ARG A 12 -19.06 5.54 -3.85
C ARG A 12 -18.32 4.98 -2.64
N ASP A 13 -18.61 3.75 -2.26
CA ASP A 13 -17.92 3.05 -1.16
C ASP A 13 -16.89 2.08 -1.73
N PRO A 14 -15.58 2.30 -1.49
CA PRO A 14 -14.53 1.42 -2.01
C PRO A 14 -14.53 0.01 -1.37
N TYR A 15 -15.33 -0.23 -0.33
CA TYR A 15 -15.44 -1.50 0.38
C TYR A 15 -16.81 -2.16 0.23
N ASP A 16 -17.70 -1.64 -0.61
CA ASP A 16 -18.98 -2.27 -0.94
C ASP A 16 -18.76 -3.42 -1.92
N THR A 17 -18.38 -4.58 -1.39
CA THR A 17 -18.15 -5.80 -2.19
C THR A 17 -19.45 -6.36 -2.74
N ALA A 18 -20.51 -6.37 -1.95
CA ALA A 18 -21.81 -6.92 -2.35
C ALA A 18 -22.46 -6.08 -3.48
N GLY A 19 -22.46 -4.74 -3.33
CA GLY A 19 -23.04 -3.87 -4.35
C GLY A 19 -22.23 -3.78 -5.63
N THR A 20 -20.97 -4.21 -5.63
CA THR A 20 -20.07 -4.14 -6.78
C THR A 20 -19.75 -5.48 -7.42
N GLU A 21 -20.25 -6.61 -6.94
CA GLU A 21 -19.87 -7.95 -7.39
C GLU A 21 -20.00 -8.13 -8.92
N GLY A 22 -21.15 -7.86 -9.48
CA GLY A 22 -21.36 -7.94 -10.95
C GLY A 22 -20.54 -6.94 -11.74
N LEU A 23 -20.35 -5.73 -11.20
CA LEU A 23 -19.50 -4.71 -11.81
C LEU A 23 -18.02 -5.11 -11.75
N PHE A 24 -17.59 -5.73 -10.66
CA PHE A 24 -16.24 -6.26 -10.50
C PHE A 24 -15.96 -7.36 -11.52
N ALA A 25 -16.89 -8.34 -11.67
CA ALA A 25 -16.76 -9.39 -12.68
C ALA A 25 -16.63 -8.82 -14.09
N ALA A 26 -17.51 -7.89 -14.46
CA ALA A 26 -17.46 -7.23 -15.75
C ALA A 26 -16.18 -6.42 -15.98
N ALA A 27 -15.69 -5.73 -14.95
CA ALA A 27 -14.43 -4.98 -15.02
C ALA A 27 -13.21 -5.90 -15.15
N MET A 28 -13.23 -7.06 -14.48
CA MET A 28 -12.18 -8.08 -14.60
C MET A 28 -12.16 -8.70 -16.01
N GLY A 29 -13.32 -9.03 -16.57
CA GLY A 29 -13.45 -9.54 -17.95
C GLY A 29 -12.93 -8.51 -18.97
N GLU A 30 -13.35 -7.25 -18.86
CA GLU A 30 -12.89 -6.15 -19.69
C GLU A 30 -11.35 -5.96 -19.60
N ASN A 31 -10.80 -6.01 -18.40
CA ASN A 31 -9.35 -5.90 -18.22
C ASN A 31 -8.60 -7.12 -18.78
N ALA A 32 -9.11 -8.32 -18.55
CA ALA A 32 -8.50 -9.56 -19.07
C ALA A 32 -8.51 -9.58 -20.61
N ALA A 33 -9.60 -9.13 -21.25
CA ALA A 33 -9.69 -9.00 -22.71
C ALA A 33 -8.64 -8.01 -23.23
N PHE A 34 -8.53 -6.83 -22.63
CA PHE A 34 -7.52 -5.83 -22.98
C PHE A 34 -6.09 -6.37 -22.82
N GLN A 35 -5.84 -7.10 -21.74
CA GLN A 35 -4.52 -7.71 -21.51
C GLN A 35 -4.23 -8.79 -22.54
N ALA A 36 -5.21 -9.62 -22.90
CA ALA A 36 -5.04 -10.69 -23.88
C ALA A 36 -4.79 -10.15 -25.30
N GLU A 37 -5.46 -9.05 -25.67
CA GLU A 37 -5.25 -8.40 -26.96
C GLU A 37 -3.83 -7.86 -27.10
N GLY A 38 -3.30 -7.24 -26.05
CA GLY A 38 -1.98 -6.62 -26.06
C GLY A 38 -0.81 -7.54 -25.68
N CYS A 39 -1.08 -8.74 -25.12
CA CYS A 39 -0.05 -9.68 -24.62
C CYS A 39 -0.31 -11.10 -25.11
N PRO A 40 0.34 -11.54 -26.21
CA PRO A 40 0.16 -12.88 -26.78
C PRO A 40 0.42 -14.02 -25.78
N ASP A 41 1.38 -13.85 -24.86
CA ASP A 41 1.68 -14.85 -23.84
C ASP A 41 0.52 -15.03 -22.86
N TYR A 42 -0.11 -13.93 -22.45
CA TYR A 42 -1.32 -14.00 -21.60
C TYR A 42 -2.49 -14.64 -22.35
N ALA A 43 -2.70 -14.28 -23.61
CA ALA A 43 -3.73 -14.93 -24.45
C ALA A 43 -3.50 -16.43 -24.58
N ARG A 44 -2.24 -16.89 -24.71
CA ARG A 44 -1.89 -18.31 -24.76
C ARG A 44 -2.23 -19.01 -23.44
N ILE A 45 -1.89 -18.39 -22.30
CA ILE A 45 -2.24 -18.93 -20.98
C ILE A 45 -3.75 -19.11 -20.87
N LEU A 46 -4.55 -18.11 -21.21
CA LEU A 46 -6.01 -18.21 -21.16
C LEU A 46 -6.55 -19.41 -21.96
N ARG A 47 -6.06 -19.59 -23.20
CA ARG A 47 -6.46 -20.73 -24.04
C ARG A 47 -6.07 -22.08 -23.44
N GLN A 48 -4.91 -22.19 -22.77
CA GLN A 48 -4.50 -23.41 -22.06
C GLN A 48 -5.43 -23.77 -20.91
N TYR A 49 -6.09 -22.76 -20.30
CA TYR A 49 -7.12 -22.93 -19.29
C TYR A 49 -8.54 -23.03 -19.86
N GLY A 50 -8.67 -23.22 -21.18
CA GLY A 50 -9.97 -23.39 -21.85
C GLY A 50 -10.77 -22.10 -22.01
N LEU A 51 -10.16 -20.93 -21.80
CA LEU A 51 -10.81 -19.63 -21.94
C LEU A 51 -10.56 -19.05 -23.34
N ASP A 52 -11.62 -18.61 -24.00
CA ASP A 52 -11.54 -17.85 -25.23
C ASP A 52 -11.30 -16.36 -24.92
N PRO A 53 -10.14 -15.78 -25.32
CA PRO A 53 -9.87 -14.37 -25.12
C PRO A 53 -10.93 -13.44 -25.73
N GLY A 54 -11.59 -13.85 -26.82
CA GLY A 54 -12.65 -13.08 -27.49
C GLY A 54 -13.97 -13.01 -26.70
N ARG A 55 -14.17 -13.90 -25.72
CA ARG A 55 -15.38 -13.99 -24.91
C ARG A 55 -15.23 -13.52 -23.46
N LEU A 56 -14.09 -12.95 -23.10
CA LEU A 56 -13.83 -12.48 -21.73
C LEU A 56 -14.75 -11.34 -21.28
N ALA A 57 -15.32 -10.58 -22.21
CA ALA A 57 -16.30 -9.55 -21.91
C ALA A 57 -17.60 -10.13 -21.26
N ASP A 58 -17.87 -11.43 -21.49
CA ASP A 58 -19.02 -12.15 -20.93
C ASP A 58 -18.72 -12.79 -19.56
N LEU A 59 -17.53 -12.58 -19.02
CA LEU A 59 -17.10 -13.16 -17.75
C LEU A 59 -18.07 -12.79 -16.62
N ARG A 60 -18.59 -13.79 -15.93
CA ARG A 60 -19.52 -13.61 -14.80
C ARG A 60 -18.84 -13.93 -13.46
N ASP A 61 -17.88 -14.83 -13.49
CA ASP A 61 -17.10 -15.24 -12.32
C ASP A 61 -15.62 -14.95 -12.53
N PRO A 62 -15.03 -13.98 -11.82
CA PRO A 62 -13.62 -13.68 -11.90
C PRO A 62 -12.71 -14.85 -11.50
N ALA A 63 -13.22 -15.81 -10.69
CA ALA A 63 -12.46 -17.00 -10.27
C ALA A 63 -12.20 -17.98 -11.44
N ALA A 64 -12.94 -17.83 -12.55
CA ALA A 64 -12.66 -18.59 -13.78
C ALA A 64 -11.34 -18.15 -14.47
N LEU A 65 -10.82 -16.94 -14.16
CA LEU A 65 -9.53 -16.53 -14.69
C LEU A 65 -8.39 -17.32 -14.03
N PRO A 66 -7.39 -17.78 -14.81
CA PRO A 66 -6.29 -18.55 -14.26
C PRO A 66 -5.46 -17.71 -13.27
N PRO A 67 -5.15 -18.25 -12.08
CA PRO A 67 -4.26 -17.59 -11.16
C PRO A 67 -2.84 -17.56 -11.74
N LEU A 68 -2.24 -16.38 -11.81
CA LEU A 68 -0.84 -16.22 -12.19
C LEU A 68 0.02 -16.09 -10.94
N PRO A 69 0.87 -17.06 -10.62
CA PRO A 69 1.79 -16.96 -9.50
C PRO A 69 2.72 -15.75 -9.66
N THR A 70 2.99 -15.01 -8.59
CA THR A 70 3.89 -13.83 -8.63
C THR A 70 5.29 -14.19 -9.15
N VAL A 71 5.74 -15.42 -8.95
CA VAL A 71 7.01 -15.93 -9.51
C VAL A 71 7.00 -15.92 -11.03
N TYR A 72 5.85 -16.09 -11.67
CA TYR A 72 5.71 -16.00 -13.11
C TYR A 72 6.02 -14.57 -13.60
N CYS A 73 5.43 -13.56 -12.95
CA CYS A 73 5.70 -12.13 -13.24
C CYS A 73 7.14 -11.69 -12.95
N LYS A 74 7.87 -12.47 -12.14
CA LYS A 74 9.30 -12.24 -11.89
C LYS A 74 10.19 -12.77 -13.02
N ARG A 75 9.77 -13.84 -13.69
CA ARG A 75 10.55 -14.52 -14.75
C ARG A 75 10.12 -14.12 -16.15
N HIS A 76 8.89 -13.67 -16.33
CA HIS A 76 8.29 -13.32 -17.61
C HIS A 76 7.77 -11.88 -17.59
N THR A 77 7.99 -11.17 -18.68
CA THR A 77 7.43 -9.81 -18.83
C THR A 77 6.10 -9.92 -19.55
N LEU A 78 5.00 -9.89 -18.77
CA LEU A 78 3.66 -9.75 -19.31
C LEU A 78 3.35 -8.27 -19.52
N ARG A 79 3.27 -7.84 -20.77
CA ARG A 79 3.07 -6.44 -21.11
C ARG A 79 2.10 -6.29 -22.26
N SER A 80 1.03 -5.55 -22.04
CA SER A 80 -0.04 -5.30 -23.01
C SER A 80 0.09 -3.95 -23.71
N LEU A 81 0.99 -3.09 -23.25
CA LEU A 81 1.22 -1.77 -23.83
C LEU A 81 2.67 -1.60 -24.31
N PRO A 82 2.90 -0.88 -25.40
CA PRO A 82 4.24 -0.56 -25.86
C PRO A 82 4.96 0.34 -24.84
N GLU A 83 6.27 0.22 -24.76
CA GLU A 83 7.08 0.88 -23.73
C GLU A 83 6.96 2.40 -23.74
N ARG A 84 6.76 3.01 -24.91
CA ARG A 84 6.55 4.46 -25.07
C ARG A 84 5.30 5.02 -24.36
N LYS A 85 4.32 4.16 -24.03
CA LYS A 85 3.10 4.54 -23.29
C LYS A 85 3.27 4.43 -21.76
N LEU A 86 4.38 3.87 -21.29
CA LEU A 86 4.62 3.68 -19.87
C LEU A 86 5.23 4.95 -19.26
N LEU A 87 4.53 5.55 -18.30
CA LEU A 87 4.99 6.74 -17.58
C LEU A 87 5.81 6.39 -16.34
N VAL A 88 5.47 5.30 -15.66
CA VAL A 88 6.19 4.84 -14.48
C VAL A 88 6.59 3.39 -14.63
N ARG A 89 7.84 3.10 -14.29
CA ARG A 89 8.35 1.74 -14.13
C ARG A 89 8.55 1.49 -12.64
N ALA A 90 7.95 0.42 -12.13
CA ALA A 90 8.06 0.01 -10.74
C ALA A 90 8.62 -1.40 -10.64
N THR A 91 9.39 -1.65 -9.59
CA THR A 91 9.93 -2.97 -9.29
C THR A 91 9.49 -3.41 -7.91
N SER A 92 9.27 -4.72 -7.74
CA SER A 92 9.03 -5.31 -6.43
C SER A 92 10.29 -5.23 -5.56
N SER A 93 10.13 -5.42 -4.24
CA SER A 93 11.26 -5.36 -3.27
C SER A 93 12.29 -6.49 -3.43
N GLY A 94 12.04 -7.48 -4.28
CA GLY A 94 13.02 -8.51 -4.64
C GLY A 94 13.43 -9.45 -3.50
N THR A 95 12.58 -9.65 -2.48
CA THR A 95 12.80 -10.70 -1.48
C THR A 95 12.90 -12.05 -2.19
N GLY A 96 14.11 -12.60 -2.32
CA GLY A 96 14.38 -13.81 -3.11
C GLY A 96 15.16 -13.58 -4.42
N GLY A 97 15.80 -12.40 -4.59
CA GLY A 97 16.79 -12.15 -5.66
C GLY A 97 16.23 -11.74 -7.03
N VAL A 98 14.98 -12.04 -7.36
CA VAL A 98 14.35 -11.67 -8.62
C VAL A 98 13.19 -10.71 -8.39
N MET A 99 13.19 -9.58 -9.11
CA MET A 99 12.18 -8.53 -8.98
C MET A 99 11.18 -8.60 -10.12
N SER A 100 9.89 -8.45 -9.81
CA SER A 100 8.87 -8.17 -10.84
C SER A 100 9.05 -6.76 -11.39
N ARG A 101 8.83 -6.59 -12.68
CA ARG A 101 8.87 -5.30 -13.38
C ARG A 101 7.46 -4.97 -13.88
N VAL A 102 6.93 -3.84 -13.47
CA VAL A 102 5.58 -3.39 -13.85
C VAL A 102 5.66 -2.01 -14.48
N GLY A 103 4.95 -1.83 -15.57
CA GLY A 103 4.79 -0.56 -16.24
C GLY A 103 3.39 0.02 -16.05
N LEU A 104 3.30 1.30 -15.73
CA LEU A 104 2.04 1.99 -15.52
C LEU A 104 1.90 3.12 -16.54
N ASP A 105 0.77 3.14 -17.25
CA ASP A 105 0.38 4.22 -18.16
C ASP A 105 -0.40 5.33 -17.41
N ALA A 106 -0.73 6.42 -18.10
CA ALA A 106 -1.47 7.55 -17.54
C ALA A 106 -2.85 7.15 -16.97
N GLY A 107 -3.56 6.27 -17.68
CA GLY A 107 -4.88 5.80 -17.25
C GLY A 107 -4.82 5.00 -15.95
N THR A 108 -3.85 4.10 -15.86
CA THR A 108 -3.56 3.30 -14.67
C THR A 108 -3.17 4.17 -13.48
N LEU A 109 -2.27 5.14 -13.69
CA LEU A 109 -1.88 6.09 -12.65
C LEU A 109 -3.06 6.94 -12.17
N GLY A 110 -3.89 7.42 -13.08
CA GLY A 110 -5.10 8.20 -12.75
C GLY A 110 -6.09 7.39 -11.90
N ARG A 111 -6.34 6.12 -12.28
CA ARG A 111 -7.18 5.20 -11.49
C ARG A 111 -6.59 4.93 -10.11
N GLY A 112 -5.29 4.61 -10.05
CA GLY A 112 -4.58 4.38 -8.79
C GLY A 112 -4.63 5.58 -7.85
N LEU A 113 -4.43 6.79 -8.37
CA LEU A 113 -4.54 8.04 -7.59
C LEU A 113 -5.96 8.26 -7.08
N SER A 114 -6.97 8.11 -7.95
CA SER A 114 -8.38 8.23 -7.58
C SER A 114 -8.75 7.26 -6.45
N MET A 115 -8.35 5.99 -6.56
CA MET A 115 -8.57 5.00 -5.52
C MET A 115 -7.84 5.38 -4.22
N SER A 116 -6.57 5.80 -4.30
CA SER A 116 -5.79 6.21 -3.12
C SER A 116 -6.47 7.35 -2.36
N VAL A 117 -7.00 8.36 -3.06
CA VAL A 117 -7.72 9.48 -2.44
C VAL A 117 -9.03 8.99 -1.79
N ARG A 118 -9.76 8.08 -2.41
CA ARG A 118 -11.02 7.55 -1.88
C ARG A 118 -10.80 6.70 -0.63
N VAL A 119 -9.81 5.80 -0.67
CA VAL A 119 -9.41 4.99 0.49
C VAL A 119 -8.92 5.90 1.62
N ALA A 120 -8.10 6.92 1.31
CA ALA A 120 -7.65 7.89 2.29
C ALA A 120 -8.81 8.68 2.93
N ARG A 121 -9.84 9.02 2.15
CA ARG A 121 -11.06 9.67 2.66
C ARG A 121 -11.84 8.73 3.58
N TYR A 122 -12.06 7.50 3.17
CA TYR A 122 -12.75 6.47 3.96
C TYR A 122 -12.10 6.27 5.34
N HIS A 123 -10.77 6.15 5.37
CA HIS A 123 -10.00 5.99 6.61
C HIS A 123 -9.71 7.31 7.33
N ARG A 124 -10.29 8.43 6.88
CA ARG A 124 -10.06 9.77 7.46
C ARG A 124 -8.58 10.15 7.51
N LEU A 125 -7.81 9.68 6.55
CA LEU A 125 -6.41 10.11 6.36
C LEU A 125 -6.34 11.47 5.67
N LEU A 126 -7.31 11.77 4.80
CA LEU A 126 -7.41 13.07 4.16
C LEU A 126 -7.91 14.10 5.18
N SER A 127 -7.12 15.13 5.45
CA SER A 127 -7.46 16.15 6.45
C SER A 127 -6.80 17.49 6.10
N PRO A 128 -7.51 18.64 6.28
CA PRO A 128 -6.89 19.94 6.18
C PRO A 128 -6.03 20.28 7.41
N THR A 129 -6.20 19.56 8.52
CA THR A 129 -5.43 19.80 9.74
C THR A 129 -3.97 19.41 9.55
N PRO A 130 -3.02 20.34 9.76
CA PRO A 130 -1.60 20.02 9.69
C PRO A 130 -1.22 18.95 10.72
N CYS A 131 -0.21 18.13 10.38
CA CYS A 131 0.23 17.06 11.27
C CYS A 131 1.74 16.80 11.18
N HIS A 132 2.27 16.09 12.17
CA HIS A 132 3.64 15.60 12.18
C HIS A 132 3.68 14.17 11.66
N TYR A 133 4.50 13.91 10.63
CA TYR A 133 4.66 12.57 10.07
C TYR A 133 5.90 11.87 10.61
N PHE A 134 5.71 10.64 11.06
CA PHE A 134 6.75 9.72 11.48
C PHE A 134 6.76 8.53 10.52
N ILE A 135 7.74 8.51 9.63
CA ILE A 135 7.85 7.52 8.57
C ILE A 135 8.77 6.39 9.04
N LEU A 136 8.16 5.26 9.41
CA LEU A 136 8.84 4.04 9.84
C LEU A 136 9.30 3.24 8.61
N GLY A 137 10.14 3.90 7.83
CA GLY A 137 10.64 3.46 6.55
C GLY A 137 11.84 4.31 6.11
N TYR A 138 12.20 4.15 4.83
CA TYR A 138 13.40 4.77 4.26
C TYR A 138 13.22 6.26 3.97
N GLN A 139 14.22 7.04 4.36
CA GLN A 139 14.35 8.43 3.92
C GLN A 139 14.51 8.48 2.39
N PRO A 140 13.74 9.33 1.67
CA PRO A 140 13.90 9.50 0.23
C PRO A 140 15.32 9.93 -0.15
N ARG A 141 15.86 9.30 -1.19
CA ARG A 141 17.17 9.62 -1.74
C ARG A 141 17.18 9.35 -3.24
N ARG A 142 18.00 10.11 -3.99
CA ARG A 142 18.30 9.77 -5.39
C ARG A 142 18.91 8.36 -5.45
N GLY A 143 18.38 7.49 -6.30
CA GLY A 143 18.79 6.09 -6.42
C GLY A 143 18.08 5.10 -5.50
N ASN A 144 17.20 5.56 -4.59
CA ASN A 144 16.28 4.68 -3.88
C ASN A 144 14.91 4.69 -4.56
N ASP A 145 14.71 3.75 -5.49
CA ASP A 145 13.48 3.61 -6.27
C ASP A 145 12.50 2.59 -5.70
N THR A 146 12.67 2.18 -4.43
CA THR A 146 11.74 1.23 -3.82
C THR A 146 10.33 1.82 -3.76
N ALA A 147 9.34 1.03 -4.16
CA ALA A 147 7.93 1.44 -4.15
C ALA A 147 7.49 1.90 -2.75
N PHE A 148 8.04 1.30 -1.69
CA PHE A 148 7.70 1.67 -0.32
C PHE A 148 8.22 3.05 0.09
N SER A 149 9.43 3.45 -0.33
CA SER A 149 9.97 4.80 -0.06
C SER A 149 9.10 5.88 -0.71
N LYS A 150 8.74 5.67 -1.99
CA LYS A 150 7.85 6.57 -2.74
C LYS A 150 6.45 6.61 -2.14
N THR A 151 5.91 5.47 -1.75
CA THR A 151 4.59 5.35 -1.13
C THR A 151 4.53 6.03 0.24
N GLY A 152 5.49 5.77 1.13
CA GLY A 152 5.54 6.39 2.45
C GLY A 152 5.62 7.93 2.36
N PHE A 153 6.40 8.44 1.41
CA PHE A 153 6.43 9.88 1.14
C PHE A 153 5.10 10.39 0.58
N ALA A 154 4.48 9.68 -0.39
CA ALA A 154 3.20 10.08 -0.98
C ALA A 154 2.06 10.15 0.05
N PHE A 155 2.06 9.29 1.07
CA PHE A 155 1.09 9.35 2.17
C PHE A 155 1.17 10.66 2.96
N THR A 156 2.32 11.32 2.99
CA THR A 156 2.47 12.59 3.69
C THR A 156 1.79 13.77 2.98
N PHE A 157 1.16 13.56 1.83
CA PHE A 157 0.34 14.56 1.13
C PHE A 157 -1.16 14.46 1.49
N PHE A 158 -1.58 13.48 2.29
CA PHE A 158 -2.97 13.38 2.74
C PHE A 158 -3.36 14.42 3.80
N ALA A 159 -2.39 15.06 4.43
CA ALA A 159 -2.59 16.25 5.26
C ALA A 159 -1.35 17.15 5.16
N PRO A 160 -1.48 18.47 5.42
CA PRO A 160 -0.32 19.37 5.44
C PRO A 160 0.72 18.87 6.45
N ALA A 161 1.96 18.69 6.00
CA ALA A 161 3.02 18.14 6.82
C ALA A 161 3.83 19.25 7.49
N LEU A 162 3.72 19.40 8.82
CA LEU A 162 4.54 20.30 9.61
C LEU A 162 5.99 19.79 9.73
N SER A 163 6.14 18.49 9.82
CA SER A 163 7.46 17.84 9.83
C SER A 163 7.38 16.41 9.32
N ARG A 164 8.51 15.90 8.85
CA ARG A 164 8.71 14.51 8.46
C ARG A 164 9.93 13.96 9.17
N THR A 165 9.76 12.89 9.92
CA THR A 165 10.84 12.17 10.60
C THR A 165 10.91 10.76 10.06
N TYR A 166 12.09 10.31 9.66
CA TYR A 166 12.31 8.99 9.07
C TYR A 166 13.07 8.09 10.03
N ALA A 167 12.65 6.83 10.13
CA ALA A 167 13.33 5.84 10.96
C ALA A 167 14.61 5.30 10.31
N LEU A 168 14.59 5.12 8.98
CA LEU A 168 15.76 4.65 8.24
C LEU A 168 16.40 5.84 7.53
N VAL A 169 17.47 6.35 8.10
CA VAL A 169 18.25 7.49 7.57
C VAL A 169 19.51 7.00 6.87
N TRP A 170 19.90 7.70 5.80
CA TRP A 170 21.12 7.37 5.08
C TRP A 170 22.33 7.96 5.76
N ARG A 171 23.26 7.09 6.19
CA ARG A 171 24.54 7.49 6.80
C ARG A 171 25.63 6.52 6.34
N GLU A 172 26.82 7.01 6.08
CA GLU A 172 28.03 6.19 5.82
C GLU A 172 27.83 5.09 4.76
N GLY A 173 27.19 5.44 3.63
CA GLY A 173 27.00 4.47 2.54
C GLY A 173 25.83 3.48 2.71
N GLY A 174 25.02 3.58 3.78
CA GLY A 174 23.89 2.70 4.04
C GLY A 174 22.73 3.33 4.79
N TYR A 175 21.60 2.63 4.81
CA TYR A 175 20.49 3.00 5.69
C TYR A 175 20.72 2.48 7.10
N ARG A 176 20.61 3.36 8.09
CA ARG A 176 20.71 3.05 9.53
C ARG A 176 19.38 3.35 10.20
N LEU A 177 18.96 2.46 11.10
CA LEU A 177 17.77 2.66 11.92
C LEU A 177 18.08 3.66 13.05
N ASP A 178 17.31 4.74 13.15
CA ASP A 178 17.48 5.82 14.12
C ASP A 178 16.24 5.95 15.01
N LEU A 179 16.01 4.96 15.88
CA LEU A 179 14.88 4.94 16.81
C LEU A 179 15.00 6.03 17.88
N GLU A 180 16.19 6.39 18.30
CA GLU A 180 16.41 7.43 19.29
C GLU A 180 15.89 8.79 18.83
N THR A 181 16.18 9.18 17.58
CA THR A 181 15.64 10.40 17.02
C THR A 181 14.12 10.31 16.85
N MET A 182 13.59 9.13 16.47
CA MET A 182 12.15 8.90 16.38
C MET A 182 11.48 9.11 17.74
N LYS A 183 11.96 8.46 18.81
CA LYS A 183 11.44 8.60 20.19
C LYS A 183 11.46 10.04 20.66
N ARG A 184 12.65 10.65 20.66
CA ARG A 184 12.83 12.04 21.11
C ARG A 184 11.87 13.01 20.43
N ARG A 185 11.74 12.91 19.10
CA ARG A 185 10.84 13.77 18.34
C ARG A 185 9.37 13.45 18.60
N LEU A 186 9.02 12.18 18.76
CA LEU A 186 7.66 11.77 19.07
C LEU A 186 7.21 12.32 20.42
N LEU A 187 8.03 12.18 21.46
CA LEU A 187 7.78 12.73 22.78
C LEU A 187 7.59 14.27 22.73
N ALA A 188 8.48 14.97 22.03
CA ALA A 188 8.37 16.41 21.86
C ALA A 188 7.12 16.89 21.08
N ARG A 189 6.44 16.00 20.33
CA ARG A 189 5.23 16.34 19.57
C ARG A 189 3.95 15.82 20.20
N ALA A 190 4.05 14.89 21.14
CA ALA A 190 2.91 14.27 21.78
C ALA A 190 2.07 15.27 22.59
N GLU A 191 2.69 16.27 23.20
CA GLU A 191 2.03 17.33 23.99
C GLU A 191 1.58 18.53 23.14
N GLY A 192 1.92 18.54 21.86
CA GLY A 192 1.55 19.63 20.96
C GLY A 192 0.10 19.56 20.49
N PRO A 193 -0.42 20.64 19.85
CA PRO A 193 -1.82 20.70 19.41
C PRO A 193 -2.09 19.92 18.11
N PHE A 194 -1.06 19.46 17.40
CA PHE A 194 -1.20 18.87 16.07
C PHE A 194 -1.10 17.35 16.11
N PRO A 195 -1.94 16.64 15.32
CA PRO A 195 -1.90 15.19 15.23
C PRO A 195 -0.53 14.65 14.82
N VAL A 196 -0.23 13.47 15.33
CA VAL A 196 0.91 12.65 14.92
C VAL A 196 0.40 11.51 14.03
N ARG A 197 1.01 11.34 12.88
CA ARG A 197 0.69 10.25 11.95
C ARG A 197 1.91 9.41 11.68
N THR A 198 1.85 8.15 12.06
CA THR A 198 2.89 7.20 11.68
C THR A 198 2.53 6.52 10.36
N ILE A 199 3.51 6.23 9.56
CA ILE A 199 3.38 5.40 8.36
C ILE A 199 4.63 4.55 8.18
N GLY A 200 4.49 3.25 8.01
CA GLY A 200 5.67 2.43 7.77
C GLY A 200 5.46 0.94 7.87
N PHE A 201 6.57 0.24 8.01
CA PHE A 201 6.56 -1.19 8.18
C PHE A 201 6.09 -1.58 9.59
N PRO A 202 5.24 -2.61 9.73
CA PRO A 202 4.77 -3.07 11.03
C PRO A 202 5.93 -3.42 11.98
N ALA A 203 7.00 -4.01 11.48
CA ALA A 203 8.18 -4.34 12.28
C ALA A 203 8.80 -3.11 12.97
N TYR A 204 9.02 -2.02 12.24
CA TYR A 204 9.61 -0.82 12.82
C TYR A 204 8.61 -0.06 13.71
N THR A 205 7.31 -0.17 13.42
CA THR A 205 6.26 0.34 14.31
C THR A 205 6.29 -0.41 15.64
N TRP A 206 6.34 -1.73 15.58
CA TRP A 206 6.44 -2.58 16.76
C TRP A 206 7.70 -2.30 17.59
N LEU A 207 8.88 -2.21 16.94
CA LEU A 207 10.13 -1.90 17.63
C LEU A 207 10.05 -0.56 18.37
N LEU A 208 9.52 0.50 17.73
CA LEU A 208 9.37 1.80 18.37
C LEU A 208 8.42 1.73 19.58
N LEU A 209 7.27 1.06 19.42
CA LEU A 209 6.29 0.95 20.48
C LEU A 209 6.79 0.11 21.66
N ARG A 210 7.47 -1.00 21.39
CA ARG A 210 8.08 -1.86 22.44
C ARG A 210 9.17 -1.13 23.21
N GLU A 211 9.97 -0.33 22.54
CA GLU A 211 10.98 0.49 23.20
C GLU A 211 10.33 1.50 24.15
N LEU A 212 9.34 2.25 23.68
CA LEU A 212 8.59 3.19 24.50
C LEU A 212 7.86 2.52 25.66
N GLU A 213 7.30 1.32 25.45
CA GLU A 213 6.66 0.54 26.50
C GLU A 213 7.64 0.12 27.59
N ARG A 214 8.84 -0.35 27.22
CA ARG A 214 9.91 -0.73 28.16
C ARG A 214 10.39 0.44 29.00
N GLU A 215 10.38 1.64 28.42
CA GLU A 215 10.71 2.88 29.12
C GLU A 215 9.54 3.41 29.98
N GLY A 216 8.41 2.69 30.04
CA GLY A 216 7.23 3.08 30.80
C GLY A 216 6.46 4.25 30.20
N VAL A 217 6.75 4.62 28.94
CA VAL A 217 6.11 5.76 28.25
C VAL A 217 4.66 5.42 27.94
N ARG A 218 3.77 6.35 28.31
CA ARG A 218 2.34 6.31 28.00
C ARG A 218 1.93 7.69 27.51
N LEU A 219 1.62 7.80 26.23
CA LEU A 219 1.24 9.02 25.58
C LEU A 219 -0.28 9.04 25.32
N LYS A 220 -0.81 10.23 25.21
CA LYS A 220 -2.15 10.46 24.68
C LYS A 220 -2.02 11.43 23.51
N LEU A 221 -1.75 10.89 22.33
CA LEU A 221 -1.54 11.71 21.15
C LEU A 221 -2.78 12.55 20.80
N PRO A 222 -2.62 13.75 20.23
CA PRO A 222 -3.71 14.65 19.87
C PRO A 222 -4.73 13.96 18.94
N LYS A 223 -5.99 14.39 19.04
CA LYS A 223 -7.10 13.90 18.22
C LYS A 223 -6.76 13.98 16.72
N GLY A 224 -7.03 12.90 15.98
CA GLY A 224 -6.71 12.80 14.56
C GLY A 224 -5.34 12.17 14.30
N SER A 225 -4.62 11.77 15.36
CA SER A 225 -3.42 10.92 15.24
C SER A 225 -3.80 9.55 14.71
N LYS A 226 -2.90 8.96 13.93
CA LYS A 226 -3.14 7.65 13.29
C LYS A 226 -1.86 6.85 13.19
N VAL A 227 -2.02 5.53 13.32
CA VAL A 227 -0.97 4.55 13.06
C VAL A 227 -1.28 3.85 11.73
N THR A 228 -0.46 4.10 10.72
CA THR A 228 -0.65 3.48 9.40
C THR A 228 0.49 2.53 9.10
N MET A 229 0.16 1.31 8.75
CA MET A 229 1.15 0.25 8.54
C MET A 229 0.96 -0.44 7.19
N GLY A 230 2.06 -0.89 6.60
CA GLY A 230 2.01 -1.65 5.35
C GLY A 230 3.32 -2.32 5.02
N GLY A 231 3.26 -3.33 4.16
CA GLY A 231 4.39 -4.18 3.84
C GLY A 231 4.61 -5.29 4.87
N GLY A 232 5.67 -6.08 4.67
CA GLY A 232 5.98 -7.23 5.53
C GLY A 232 6.93 -6.88 6.68
N TRP A 233 7.17 -7.86 7.53
CA TRP A 233 8.06 -7.77 8.69
C TRP A 233 9.57 -7.75 8.33
N LYS A 234 9.90 -7.97 7.05
CA LYS A 234 11.26 -7.90 6.53
C LYS A 234 12.20 -8.87 7.28
N GLN A 235 13.35 -8.38 7.74
CA GLN A 235 14.30 -9.17 8.53
C GLN A 235 13.80 -9.55 9.93
N PHE A 236 12.64 -9.04 10.33
CA PHE A 236 12.04 -9.31 11.64
C PHE A 236 10.89 -10.33 11.56
N GLU A 237 10.78 -11.12 10.47
CA GLU A 237 9.68 -12.09 10.31
C GLU A 237 9.59 -13.08 11.48
N GLY A 238 10.73 -13.48 12.07
CA GLY A 238 10.78 -14.31 13.26
C GLY A 238 10.31 -13.66 14.57
N GLN A 239 10.08 -12.34 14.56
CA GLN A 239 9.55 -11.57 15.69
C GLN A 239 8.14 -11.04 15.40
N LYS A 240 7.51 -11.54 14.35
CA LYS A 240 6.18 -11.14 13.96
C LYS A 240 5.19 -11.43 15.08
N VAL A 241 4.39 -10.41 15.40
CA VAL A 241 3.29 -10.50 16.35
C VAL A 241 1.95 -10.41 15.64
N GLU A 242 0.91 -10.86 16.31
CA GLU A 242 -0.45 -10.75 15.81
C GLU A 242 -0.90 -9.28 15.77
N LYS A 243 -1.83 -8.98 14.87
CA LYS A 243 -2.37 -7.62 14.67
C LYS A 243 -2.94 -7.03 15.95
N ASP A 244 -3.72 -7.83 16.68
CA ASP A 244 -4.38 -7.40 17.90
C ASP A 244 -3.37 -7.00 18.98
N GLU A 245 -2.23 -7.67 19.04
CA GLU A 245 -1.13 -7.29 19.94
C GLU A 245 -0.55 -5.93 19.56
N LEU A 246 -0.31 -5.71 18.26
CA LEU A 246 0.25 -4.46 17.77
C LEU A 246 -0.73 -3.29 17.99
N TYR A 247 -2.03 -3.50 17.79
CA TYR A 247 -3.06 -2.49 18.03
C TYR A 247 -3.20 -2.17 19.53
N ARG A 248 -3.22 -3.18 20.40
CA ARG A 248 -3.20 -2.98 21.85
C ARG A 248 -1.98 -2.20 22.31
N LEU A 249 -0.83 -2.49 21.73
CA LEU A 249 0.41 -1.77 22.04
C LEU A 249 0.33 -0.31 21.57
N ALA A 250 -0.23 -0.03 20.39
CA ALA A 250 -0.45 1.33 19.91
C ALA A 250 -1.41 2.10 20.81
N GLU A 251 -2.48 1.47 21.27
CA GLU A 251 -3.43 2.08 22.21
C GLU A 251 -2.78 2.35 23.56
N THR A 252 -2.06 1.38 24.12
CA THR A 252 -1.40 1.49 25.42
C THR A 252 -0.32 2.57 25.43
N VAL A 253 0.50 2.63 24.38
CA VAL A 253 1.69 3.51 24.32
C VAL A 253 1.35 4.89 23.76
N LEU A 254 0.49 4.96 22.76
CA LEU A 254 0.21 6.21 22.04
C LEU A 254 -1.19 6.79 22.30
N GLY A 255 -2.09 6.03 22.93
CA GLY A 255 -3.49 6.38 23.04
C GLY A 255 -4.23 6.33 21.69
N VAL A 256 -3.73 5.56 20.72
CA VAL A 256 -4.32 5.41 19.38
C VAL A 256 -4.99 4.05 19.29
N GLY A 257 -6.32 4.02 19.43
CA GLY A 257 -7.08 2.78 19.38
C GLY A 257 -7.18 2.18 17.96
N GLU A 258 -7.64 0.93 17.88
CA GLU A 258 -7.74 0.12 16.64
C GLU A 258 -8.41 0.88 15.49
N ARG A 259 -9.45 1.66 15.75
CA ARG A 259 -10.17 2.45 14.74
C ARG A 259 -9.27 3.40 13.95
N ASP A 260 -8.22 3.90 14.60
CA ASP A 260 -7.25 4.85 14.04
C ASP A 260 -5.93 4.16 13.62
N CYS A 261 -5.87 2.83 13.73
CA CYS A 261 -4.85 1.98 13.13
C CYS A 261 -5.32 1.54 11.73
N VAL A 262 -4.53 1.85 10.72
CA VAL A 262 -4.87 1.56 9.32
C VAL A 262 -3.77 0.68 8.72
N GLU A 263 -4.15 -0.48 8.25
CA GLU A 263 -3.25 -1.33 7.47
C GLU A 263 -3.54 -1.20 5.98
N PHE A 264 -2.49 -1.26 5.19
CA PHE A 264 -2.61 -1.32 3.75
C PHE A 264 -1.72 -2.42 3.17
N PHE A 265 -2.26 -3.12 2.21
CA PHE A 265 -1.55 -4.08 1.40
C PHE A 265 -1.37 -3.52 -0.02
N GLY A 266 -0.23 -3.77 -0.63
CA GLY A 266 0.03 -3.43 -2.02
C GLY A 266 1.02 -4.40 -2.63
N ALA A 267 0.67 -5.01 -3.73
CA ALA A 267 1.58 -5.74 -4.60
C ALA A 267 1.89 -4.87 -5.82
N VAL A 268 3.14 -4.88 -6.26
CA VAL A 268 3.59 -4.08 -7.42
C VAL A 268 2.85 -4.55 -8.69
N GLU A 269 2.51 -5.82 -8.75
CA GLU A 269 1.79 -6.48 -9.83
C GLU A 269 0.31 -6.11 -9.89
N GLN A 270 -0.24 -5.50 -8.84
CA GLN A 270 -1.65 -5.12 -8.74
C GLN A 270 -1.80 -3.61 -8.71
N ILE A 271 -2.81 -3.12 -9.40
CA ILE A 271 -3.23 -1.73 -9.34
C ILE A 271 -4.37 -1.64 -8.34
N GLY A 272 -4.09 -1.05 -7.23
CA GLY A 272 -5.05 -0.88 -6.13
C GLY A 272 -4.41 -1.21 -4.79
N ARG A 273 -5.07 -0.79 -3.72
CA ARG A 273 -4.68 -1.08 -2.36
C ARG A 273 -5.88 -1.66 -1.65
N ALA A 274 -5.72 -2.87 -1.14
CA ALA A 274 -6.64 -3.40 -0.15
C ALA A 274 -6.21 -2.90 1.23
N SER A 275 -7.12 -2.37 2.02
CA SER A 275 -6.90 -2.27 3.46
C SER A 275 -7.47 -3.53 4.08
N CYS A 276 -6.63 -4.29 4.77
CA CYS A 276 -7.07 -5.48 5.48
C CYS A 276 -7.80 -5.05 6.76
N ARG A 277 -9.13 -5.09 6.74
CA ARG A 277 -9.98 -5.06 7.94
C ARG A 277 -10.56 -6.44 8.26
N GLU A 278 -10.29 -7.43 7.45
CA GLU A 278 -10.78 -8.77 7.72
C GLU A 278 -9.94 -9.45 8.79
N ARG A 279 -10.60 -9.79 9.89
CA ARG A 279 -10.15 -10.85 10.79
C ARG A 279 -10.31 -12.17 10.01
N VAL A 280 -9.20 -12.77 9.65
CA VAL A 280 -9.19 -14.17 9.23
C VAL A 280 -9.10 -15.01 10.48
#